data_58fd71b4e1deb205db38e28c180a0174
#
_entry.id   58fd71b4e1deb205db38e28c180a0174
#
_cell.length_a   1.000
_cell.length_b   1.000
_cell.length_c   1.000
_cell.angle_alpha   90.00
_cell.angle_beta   90.00
_cell.angle_gamma   90.00
#
_symmetry.space_group_name_H-M   'P 1'
#
loop_
_entity.id
_entity.type
_entity.pdbx_description
1 polymer ?
#
loop_
_entity_poly.entity_id
_entity_poly.type
_entity_poly.pdbx_seq_one_letter_code
_entity_poly.pdbx_strand_id
1 'polypeptide(L)'
;MTSQRAQAYGRVLATIEDMAATKLFAPEQQRIRDAADTLLFSESIDAPGAGEALADIEDLTQHLIDAGRWTDERAHGLADDVAACGPVTQYA
;
A
#
# COMPACT_ATOMS: atom_id res chain seq x y z
N MET A 1 -4.86 -4.04 22.14
CA MET A 1 -4.11 -4.85 21.19
C MET A 1 -4.27 -4.29 19.79
N THR A 2 -3.16 -4.16 19.09
CA THR A 2 -3.19 -3.59 17.74
C THR A 2 -3.41 -4.69 16.74
N SER A 3 -4.34 -4.50 15.82
CA SER A 3 -4.60 -5.48 14.79
C SER A 3 -3.46 -5.54 13.79
N GLN A 4 -3.34 -6.64 13.09
CA GLN A 4 -2.33 -6.77 12.02
C GLN A 4 -2.55 -5.75 10.92
N ARG A 5 -3.82 -5.43 10.64
CA ARG A 5 -4.14 -4.42 9.63
C ARG A 5 -3.64 -3.04 10.06
N ALA A 6 -3.84 -2.68 11.32
CA ALA A 6 -3.36 -1.40 11.83
C ALA A 6 -1.84 -1.34 11.85
N GLN A 7 -1.18 -2.45 12.16
CA GLN A 7 0.28 -2.51 12.12
C GLN A 7 0.79 -2.35 10.70
N ALA A 8 0.14 -2.97 9.74
CA ALA A 8 0.51 -2.82 8.33
C ALA A 8 0.35 -1.37 7.88
N TYR A 9 -0.74 -0.73 8.29
CA TYR A 9 -0.97 0.68 7.98
C TYR A 9 0.17 1.55 8.53
N GLY A 10 0.59 1.28 9.76
CA GLY A 10 1.71 1.99 10.35
C GLY A 10 3.01 1.81 9.55
N ARG A 11 3.25 0.61 9.04
CA ARG A 11 4.43 0.36 8.19
C ARG A 11 4.36 1.14 6.89
N VAL A 12 3.17 1.22 6.29
CA VAL A 12 2.97 2.01 5.07
C VAL A 12 3.30 3.47 5.32
N LEU A 13 2.78 4.04 6.40
CA LEU A 13 3.05 5.44 6.73
C LEU A 13 4.54 5.67 6.99
N ALA A 14 5.19 4.74 7.68
CA ALA A 14 6.62 4.85 7.95
C ALA A 14 7.43 4.80 6.65
N THR A 15 7.04 3.95 5.71
CA THR A 15 7.70 3.87 4.41
C THR A 15 7.53 5.17 3.64
N ILE A 16 6.33 5.74 3.65
CA ILE A 16 6.08 7.01 2.98
C ILE A 16 6.99 8.09 3.55
N GLU A 17 7.07 8.21 4.87
CA GLU A 17 7.91 9.21 5.50
C GLU A 17 9.39 9.01 5.17
N ASP A 18 9.84 7.76 5.20
CA ASP A 18 11.23 7.44 4.95
C ASP A 18 11.64 7.78 3.52
N MET A 19 10.74 7.60 2.57
CA MET A 19 11.05 7.78 1.15
C MET A 19 10.63 9.14 0.59
N ALA A 20 9.88 9.92 1.37
CA ALA A 20 9.26 11.14 0.86
C ALA A 20 10.25 12.16 0.32
N ALA A 21 11.39 12.29 0.96
CA ALA A 21 12.34 13.33 0.59
C ALA A 21 13.10 13.03 -0.70
N THR A 22 13.22 11.76 -1.08
CA THR A 22 14.12 11.38 -2.17
C THR A 22 13.51 10.50 -3.24
N LYS A 23 12.52 9.69 -2.90
CA LYS A 23 12.04 8.63 -3.79
C LYS A 23 10.56 8.63 -4.06
N LEU A 24 9.79 9.51 -3.43
CA LEU A 24 8.35 9.58 -3.64
C LEU A 24 7.91 11.03 -3.80
N PHE A 25 7.22 11.30 -4.89
CA PHE A 25 6.62 12.61 -5.09
C PHE A 25 5.31 12.72 -4.33
N ALA A 26 4.87 13.94 -4.04
CA ALA A 26 3.66 14.17 -3.26
C ALA A 26 2.42 13.46 -3.81
N PRO A 27 2.13 13.49 -5.12
CA PRO A 27 0.97 12.77 -5.65
C PRO A 27 1.08 11.26 -5.44
N GLU A 28 2.28 10.71 -5.48
CA GLU A 28 2.50 9.29 -5.27
C GLU A 28 2.26 8.91 -3.82
N GLN A 29 2.72 9.77 -2.90
CA GLN A 29 2.47 9.57 -1.48
C GLN A 29 0.98 9.53 -1.19
N GLN A 30 0.23 10.44 -1.82
CA GLN A 30 -1.20 10.50 -1.62
C GLN A 30 -1.90 9.26 -2.17
N ARG A 31 -1.47 8.76 -3.33
CA ARG A 31 -2.03 7.53 -3.89
C ARG A 31 -1.84 6.35 -2.95
N ILE A 32 -0.67 6.25 -2.35
CA ILE A 32 -0.38 5.15 -1.41
C ILE A 32 -1.27 5.27 -0.19
N ARG A 33 -1.40 6.48 0.38
CA ARG A 33 -2.25 6.70 1.54
C ARG A 33 -3.70 6.39 1.24
N ASP A 34 -4.20 6.84 0.10
CA ASP A 34 -5.59 6.63 -0.28
C ASP A 34 -5.88 5.13 -0.43
N ALA A 35 -4.95 4.39 -1.04
CA ALA A 35 -5.13 2.96 -1.19
C ALA A 35 -5.11 2.25 0.17
N ALA A 36 -4.17 2.61 1.02
CA ALA A 36 -4.08 2.01 2.35
C ALA A 36 -5.33 2.33 3.18
N ASP A 37 -5.82 3.58 3.11
CA ASP A 37 -7.03 3.99 3.81
C ASP A 37 -8.23 3.21 3.32
N THR A 38 -8.38 3.09 2.01
CA THR A 38 -9.50 2.36 1.42
C THR A 38 -9.51 0.91 1.90
N LEU A 39 -8.35 0.28 1.89
CA LEU A 39 -8.25 -1.10 2.32
C LEU A 39 -8.48 -1.25 3.82
N LEU A 40 -7.93 -0.34 4.61
CA LEU A 40 -8.07 -0.39 6.06
C LEU A 40 -9.53 -0.32 6.49
N PHE A 41 -10.34 0.48 5.79
CA PHE A 41 -11.74 0.65 6.13
C PHE A 41 -12.67 -0.29 5.35
N SER A 42 -12.12 -1.16 4.50
CA SER A 42 -12.93 -2.15 3.79
C SER A 42 -13.23 -3.34 4.70
N GLU A 43 -14.46 -3.83 4.65
CA GLU A 43 -14.85 -4.98 5.46
C GLU A 43 -14.55 -6.31 4.77
N SER A 44 -14.50 -6.30 3.43
CA SER A 44 -14.14 -7.49 2.69
C SER A 44 -13.39 -7.09 1.42
N ILE A 45 -12.68 -8.06 0.84
CA ILE A 45 -11.92 -7.79 -0.38
C ILE A 45 -12.84 -7.46 -1.54
N ASP A 46 -14.11 -7.83 -1.44
CA ASP A 46 -15.10 -7.52 -2.47
C ASP A 46 -15.77 -6.15 -2.24
N ALA A 47 -15.40 -5.45 -1.17
CA ALA A 47 -15.97 -4.14 -0.90
C ALA A 47 -15.66 -3.18 -2.04
N PRO A 48 -16.55 -2.21 -2.31
CA PRO A 48 -16.29 -1.22 -3.35
C PRO A 48 -14.97 -0.50 -3.11
N GLY A 49 -14.15 -0.44 -4.14
CA GLY A 49 -12.88 0.25 -4.07
C GLY A 49 -11.69 -0.57 -3.61
N ALA A 50 -11.92 -1.71 -2.96
CA ALA A 50 -10.80 -2.52 -2.46
C ALA A 50 -9.95 -3.07 -3.60
N GLY A 51 -10.58 -3.66 -4.61
CA GLY A 51 -9.85 -4.18 -5.76
C GLY A 51 -9.15 -3.09 -6.55
N GLU A 52 -9.79 -1.94 -6.66
CA GLU A 52 -9.19 -0.79 -7.36
C GLU A 52 -7.99 -0.25 -6.60
N ALA A 53 -8.07 -0.22 -5.28
CA ALA A 53 -6.95 0.23 -4.47
C ALA A 53 -5.74 -0.69 -4.65
N LEU A 54 -5.97 -2.01 -4.65
CA LEU A 54 -4.89 -2.96 -4.89
C LEU A 54 -4.30 -2.80 -6.28
N ALA A 55 -5.14 -2.64 -7.29
CA ALA A 55 -4.67 -2.45 -8.66
C ALA A 55 -3.87 -1.16 -8.79
N ASP A 56 -4.29 -0.09 -8.14
CA ASP A 56 -3.58 1.19 -8.20
C ASP A 56 -2.19 1.06 -7.56
N ILE A 57 -2.08 0.33 -6.46
CA ILE A 57 -0.79 0.12 -5.82
C ILE A 57 0.12 -0.73 -6.70
N GLU A 58 -0.42 -1.74 -7.37
CA GLU A 58 0.39 -2.56 -8.27
C GLU A 58 0.92 -1.73 -9.43
N ASP A 59 0.08 -0.88 -10.00
CA ASP A 59 0.50 0.01 -11.07
C ASP A 59 1.57 0.98 -10.60
N LEU A 60 1.38 1.57 -9.41
CA LEU A 60 2.33 2.53 -8.89
C LEU A 60 3.68 1.87 -8.58
N THR A 61 3.67 0.71 -7.94
CA THR A 61 4.92 0.02 -7.61
C THR A 61 5.66 -0.38 -8.88
N GLN A 62 4.94 -0.85 -9.90
CA GLN A 62 5.57 -1.20 -11.17
C GLN A 62 6.18 0.05 -11.83
N HIS A 63 5.49 1.17 -11.76
CA HIS A 63 6.00 2.43 -12.29
C HIS A 63 7.31 2.83 -11.58
N LEU A 64 7.35 2.70 -10.26
CA LEU A 64 8.55 3.06 -9.49
C LEU A 64 9.73 2.15 -9.86
N ILE A 65 9.48 0.89 -10.09
CA ILE A 65 10.51 -0.05 -10.53
C ILE A 65 11.00 0.32 -11.93
N ASP A 66 10.07 0.52 -12.86
CA ASP A 66 10.38 0.82 -14.26
C ASP A 66 11.15 2.13 -14.39
N ALA A 67 10.86 3.09 -13.54
CA ALA A 67 11.55 4.37 -13.55
C ALA A 67 12.93 4.31 -12.89
N GLY A 68 13.29 3.16 -12.32
CA GLY A 68 14.58 2.99 -11.66
C GLY A 68 14.68 3.69 -10.32
N ARG A 69 13.55 4.11 -9.76
CA ARG A 69 13.55 4.85 -8.50
C ARG A 69 13.54 3.94 -7.28
N TRP A 70 12.93 2.77 -7.40
CA TRP A 70 12.84 1.80 -6.32
C TRP A 70 13.32 0.44 -6.80
N THR A 71 13.87 -0.36 -5.87
CA THR A 71 14.21 -1.74 -6.19
C THR A 71 12.94 -2.58 -6.19
N ASP A 72 12.98 -3.73 -6.86
CA ASP A 72 11.88 -4.69 -6.85
C ASP A 72 11.49 -5.06 -5.43
N GLU A 73 12.49 -5.36 -4.61
CA GLU A 73 12.26 -5.80 -3.24
C GLU A 73 11.52 -4.74 -2.43
N ARG A 74 11.94 -3.49 -2.53
CA ARG A 74 11.31 -2.42 -1.76
C ARG A 74 9.90 -2.14 -2.25
N ALA A 75 9.72 -2.13 -3.57
CA ALA A 75 8.40 -1.88 -4.15
C ALA A 75 7.42 -2.98 -3.78
N HIS A 76 7.85 -4.22 -3.85
CA HIS A 76 6.99 -5.34 -3.48
C HIS A 76 6.70 -5.35 -1.98
N GLY A 77 7.67 -4.94 -1.16
CA GLY A 77 7.44 -4.80 0.28
C GLY A 77 6.36 -3.79 0.59
N LEU A 78 6.37 -2.65 -0.11
CA LEU A 78 5.31 -1.65 0.07
C LEU A 78 3.97 -2.21 -0.38
N ALA A 79 3.91 -2.86 -1.53
CA ALA A 79 2.67 -3.44 -2.02
C ALA A 79 2.11 -4.46 -1.05
N ASP A 80 2.97 -5.29 -0.48
CA ASP A 80 2.56 -6.28 0.52
C ASP A 80 2.00 -5.61 1.77
N ASP A 81 2.64 -4.53 2.24
CA ASP A 81 2.16 -3.81 3.41
C ASP A 81 0.80 -3.15 3.15
N VAL A 82 0.62 -2.57 1.97
CA VAL A 82 -0.66 -1.97 1.61
C VAL A 82 -1.74 -3.06 1.54
N ALA A 83 -1.44 -4.19 0.93
CA ALA A 83 -2.39 -5.30 0.87
C ALA A 83 -2.76 -5.81 2.26
N ALA A 84 -1.79 -5.82 3.16
CA ALA A 84 -2.02 -6.27 4.53
C ALA A 84 -2.90 -5.32 5.34
N CYS A 85 -3.10 -4.07 4.88
CA CYS A 85 -4.06 -3.16 5.50
C CYS A 85 -5.49 -3.61 5.25
N GLY A 86 -5.70 -4.38 4.21
CA GLY A 86 -7.03 -4.80 3.81
C GLY A 86 -7.55 -6.01 4.54
N PRO A 87 -8.78 -6.41 4.21
CA PRO A 87 -9.36 -7.58 4.83
C PRO A 87 -8.61 -8.85 4.47
N VAL A 88 -8.58 -9.77 5.40
CA VAL A 88 -7.98 -11.07 5.15
C VAL A 88 -8.92 -11.88 4.27
N THR A 89 -8.37 -12.41 3.17
CA THR A 89 -9.22 -13.13 2.25
C THR A 89 -9.19 -14.62 2.45
N GLN A 90 -8.21 -15.09 3.21
CA GLN A 90 -8.14 -16.50 3.32
C GLN A 90 -9.08 -16.96 4.34
N TYR A 91 -9.32 -18.15 4.31
CA TYR A 91 -10.14 -18.68 5.15
C TYR A 91 -9.42 -19.60 5.81
N ALA A 92 -9.73 -19.75 6.77
CA ALA A 92 -8.95 -20.59 7.59
C ALA A 92 -8.98 -21.97 7.15
#